data_929a4ba33a0291c08806a7e8a7e34a90
#
_entry.id   929a4ba33a0291c08806a7e8a7e34a90
#
_cell.length_a   1.000
_cell.length_b   1.000
_cell.length_c   1.000
_cell.angle_alpha   90.00
_cell.angle_beta   90.00
_cell.angle_gamma   90.00
#
_symmetry.space_group_name_H-M   'P 1'
#
loop_
_entity.id
_entity.type
_entity.pdbx_description
1 polymer ?
#
loop_
_entity_poly.entity_id
_entity_poly.type
_entity_poly.pdbx_seq_one_letter_code
_entity_poly.pdbx_strand_id
1 'polypeptide(L)'
;MKFPSVTVTGLITAPCEVLFEIVSDPTRHPKLAGSGEVMEVEWITPPPVGVGSGFRSRQCIGWYQYPTRSYVQVYDPPHRFIWLSGPGFKKPPFGQLWGFDLQPMDARATLVSHLMRWPLMPVPEIPPFSWVVERGLKHELNNMKPTLYNLAKLANAEVIGDLQVEFDWCERTSPCGQRRRTLVQA
;
A
#
# COMPACT_ATOMS: atom_id res chain seq x y z
N MET A 1 18.89 -10.90 3.77
CA MET A 1 18.68 -9.96 2.65
C MET A 1 17.49 -9.10 3.04
N LYS A 2 17.70 -7.81 3.25
CA LYS A 2 16.67 -6.88 3.73
C LYS A 2 16.08 -6.09 2.57
N PHE A 3 14.80 -5.78 2.66
CA PHE A 3 14.06 -5.03 1.64
C PHE A 3 13.52 -3.75 2.25
N PRO A 4 13.67 -2.62 1.56
CA PRO A 4 13.15 -1.36 2.05
C PRO A 4 11.62 -1.37 2.04
N SER A 5 11.05 -0.85 3.11
CA SER A 5 9.61 -0.67 3.27
C SER A 5 9.29 0.69 3.89
N VAL A 6 8.14 1.20 3.54
CA VAL A 6 7.55 2.38 4.15
C VAL A 6 6.12 2.07 4.57
N THR A 7 5.75 2.54 5.75
CA THR A 7 4.39 2.43 6.28
C THR A 7 3.93 3.80 6.73
N VAL A 8 2.72 4.17 6.35
CA VAL A 8 2.04 5.37 6.84
C VAL A 8 0.82 4.92 7.63
N THR A 9 0.74 5.35 8.88
CA THR A 9 -0.34 4.96 9.80
C THR A 9 -1.12 6.19 10.25
N GLY A 10 -2.44 6.08 10.25
CA GLY A 10 -3.36 7.12 10.70
C GLY A 10 -4.63 6.54 11.32
N LEU A 11 -5.23 7.29 12.23
CA LEU A 11 -6.53 6.95 12.83
C LEU A 11 -7.64 7.59 11.99
N ILE A 12 -8.59 6.76 11.50
CA ILE A 12 -9.73 7.20 10.68
C ILE A 12 -11.05 6.93 11.43
N THR A 13 -11.96 7.92 11.45
CA THR A 13 -13.25 7.86 12.14
C THR A 13 -14.30 7.05 11.37
N ALA A 14 -13.97 5.82 11.02
CA ALA A 14 -14.88 4.92 10.31
C ALA A 14 -14.73 3.48 10.83
N PRO A 15 -15.80 2.67 10.74
CA PRO A 15 -15.74 1.23 11.01
C PRO A 15 -14.74 0.52 10.08
N CYS A 16 -14.11 -0.52 10.59
CA CYS A 16 -13.11 -1.31 9.86
C CYS A 16 -13.70 -1.90 8.57
N GLU A 17 -14.92 -2.39 8.62
CA GLU A 17 -15.64 -2.99 7.50
C GLU A 17 -15.81 -2.01 6.33
N VAL A 18 -16.20 -0.76 6.65
CA VAL A 18 -16.40 0.30 5.65
C VAL A 18 -15.09 0.63 4.94
N LEU A 19 -14.01 0.75 5.70
CA LEU A 19 -12.70 1.02 5.13
C LEU A 19 -12.17 -0.16 4.31
N PHE A 20 -12.41 -1.39 4.80
CA PHE A 20 -12.01 -2.59 4.10
C PHE A 20 -12.69 -2.74 2.74
N GLU A 21 -13.99 -2.49 2.65
CA GLU A 21 -14.73 -2.50 1.38
C GLU A 21 -14.15 -1.51 0.35
N ILE A 22 -13.61 -0.38 0.81
CA ILE A 22 -12.99 0.60 -0.08
C ILE A 22 -11.61 0.12 -0.55
N VAL A 23 -10.75 -0.31 0.37
CA VAL A 23 -9.37 -0.67 0.02
C VAL A 23 -9.27 -2.00 -0.72
N SER A 24 -10.21 -2.93 -0.48
CA SER A 24 -10.24 -4.25 -1.13
C SER A 24 -10.91 -4.26 -2.50
N ASP A 25 -11.46 -3.13 -2.93
CA ASP A 25 -11.98 -2.94 -4.28
C ASP A 25 -11.00 -2.12 -5.14
N PRO A 26 -10.14 -2.76 -5.93
CA PRO A 26 -9.17 -2.04 -6.76
C PRO A 26 -9.78 -1.07 -7.77
N THR A 27 -11.06 -1.22 -8.12
CA THR A 27 -11.73 -0.28 -9.04
C THR A 27 -11.90 1.11 -8.42
N ARG A 28 -11.79 1.22 -7.09
CA ARG A 28 -11.79 2.49 -6.35
C ARG A 28 -10.40 3.11 -6.23
N HIS A 29 -9.32 2.37 -6.52
CA HIS A 29 -7.94 2.85 -6.37
C HIS A 29 -7.63 4.12 -7.19
N PRO A 30 -8.21 4.39 -8.36
CA PRO A 30 -8.02 5.69 -9.04
C PRO A 30 -8.41 6.91 -8.19
N LYS A 31 -9.40 6.76 -7.31
CA LYS A 31 -9.84 7.82 -6.38
C LYS A 31 -9.13 7.73 -5.02
N LEU A 32 -8.62 6.56 -4.68
CA LEU A 32 -7.96 6.28 -3.42
C LEU A 32 -6.49 6.69 -3.45
N ALA A 33 -5.76 6.35 -4.52
CA ALA A 33 -4.31 6.56 -4.62
C ALA A 33 -3.96 8.06 -4.58
N GLY A 34 -3.13 8.44 -3.62
CA GLY A 34 -2.72 9.82 -3.42
C GLY A 34 -1.73 10.34 -4.46
N SER A 35 -1.12 9.45 -5.25
CA SER A 35 -0.22 9.84 -6.34
C SER A 35 -0.95 10.48 -7.52
N GLY A 36 -2.23 10.17 -7.71
CA GLY A 36 -2.96 10.50 -8.94
C GLY A 36 -2.46 9.74 -10.18
N GLU A 37 -1.55 8.80 -10.03
CA GLU A 37 -0.96 8.02 -11.13
C GLU A 37 -1.85 6.89 -11.60
N VAL A 38 -2.72 6.36 -10.72
CA VAL A 38 -3.63 5.25 -11.03
C VAL A 38 -4.83 5.79 -11.79
N MET A 39 -4.90 5.50 -13.11
CA MET A 39 -5.93 6.03 -14.00
C MET A 39 -7.16 5.15 -14.07
N GLU A 40 -6.97 3.86 -14.29
CA GLU A 40 -8.01 2.86 -14.46
C GLU A 40 -7.58 1.55 -13.81
N VAL A 41 -8.55 0.84 -13.24
CA VAL A 41 -8.32 -0.49 -12.68
C VAL A 41 -9.49 -1.39 -13.03
N GLU A 42 -9.18 -2.62 -13.42
CA GLU A 42 -10.19 -3.66 -13.69
C GLU A 42 -9.73 -5.02 -13.15
N TRP A 43 -10.67 -5.82 -12.73
CA TRP A 43 -10.40 -7.20 -12.34
C TRP A 43 -10.05 -8.07 -13.55
N ILE A 44 -8.99 -8.87 -13.43
CA ILE A 44 -8.65 -9.95 -14.38
C ILE A 44 -9.37 -11.23 -13.97
N THR A 45 -9.47 -11.46 -12.67
CA THR A 45 -10.14 -12.63 -12.08
C THR A 45 -11.55 -12.22 -11.65
N PRO A 46 -12.60 -12.91 -12.13
CA PRO A 46 -13.96 -12.63 -11.69
C PRO A 46 -14.16 -12.93 -10.19
N PRO A 47 -15.14 -12.31 -9.54
CA PRO A 47 -15.53 -12.66 -8.17
C PRO A 47 -15.88 -14.15 -8.01
N PRO A 48 -15.71 -14.73 -6.81
CA PRO A 48 -15.36 -14.07 -5.54
C PRO A 48 -13.86 -13.71 -5.43
N VAL A 49 -13.60 -12.55 -4.80
CA VAL A 49 -12.23 -12.06 -4.56
C VAL A 49 -11.58 -12.85 -3.43
N GLY A 50 -10.32 -13.19 -3.60
CA GLY A 50 -9.52 -13.88 -2.61
C GLY A 50 -8.03 -13.85 -2.94
N VAL A 51 -7.25 -14.61 -2.20
CA VAL A 51 -5.81 -14.78 -2.48
C VAL A 51 -5.62 -15.35 -3.89
N GLY A 52 -4.72 -14.73 -4.67
CA GLY A 52 -4.46 -15.09 -6.07
C GLY A 52 -5.34 -14.35 -7.08
N SER A 53 -6.41 -13.67 -6.66
CA SER A 53 -7.20 -12.82 -7.55
C SER A 53 -6.32 -11.73 -8.16
N GLY A 54 -6.49 -11.50 -9.46
CA GLY A 54 -5.70 -10.56 -10.22
C GLY A 54 -6.50 -9.36 -10.68
N PHE A 55 -5.84 -8.20 -10.75
CA PHE A 55 -6.36 -7.01 -11.40
C PHE A 55 -5.26 -6.33 -12.22
N ARG A 56 -5.66 -5.57 -13.22
CA ARG A 56 -4.75 -4.75 -14.02
C ARG A 56 -5.08 -3.28 -13.83
N SER A 57 -4.05 -2.44 -13.91
CA SER A 57 -4.24 -1.01 -13.89
C SER A 57 -3.43 -0.33 -14.99
N ARG A 58 -3.95 0.78 -15.46
CA ARG A 58 -3.23 1.74 -16.27
C ARG A 58 -2.75 2.86 -15.38
N GLN A 59 -1.46 3.11 -15.41
CA GLN A 59 -0.83 4.16 -14.63
C GLN A 59 -0.21 5.22 -15.53
N CYS A 60 -0.05 6.44 -15.00
CA CYS A 60 0.51 7.58 -15.71
C CYS A 60 1.47 8.35 -14.81
N ILE A 61 2.75 8.42 -15.20
CA ILE A 61 3.75 9.26 -14.54
C ILE A 61 4.13 10.38 -15.53
N GLY A 62 3.71 11.61 -15.23
CA GLY A 62 3.84 12.72 -16.17
C GLY A 62 3.07 12.44 -17.47
N TRP A 63 3.78 12.27 -18.57
CA TRP A 63 3.21 11.93 -19.88
C TRP A 63 3.31 10.43 -20.23
N TYR A 64 4.03 9.64 -19.44
CA TYR A 64 4.27 8.23 -19.71
C TYR A 64 3.21 7.33 -19.09
N GLN A 65 2.48 6.62 -19.92
CA GLN A 65 1.48 5.63 -19.48
C GLN A 65 2.04 4.21 -19.58
N TYR A 66 1.77 3.42 -18.54
CA TYR A 66 2.20 2.02 -18.51
C TYR A 66 1.18 1.12 -17.79
N PRO A 67 1.05 -0.14 -18.23
CA PRO A 67 0.20 -1.10 -17.56
C PRO A 67 0.91 -1.75 -16.39
N THR A 68 0.16 -2.06 -15.33
CA THR A 68 0.60 -2.97 -14.27
C THR A 68 -0.37 -4.13 -14.10
N ARG A 69 0.15 -5.23 -13.55
CA ARG A 69 -0.66 -6.36 -13.09
C ARG A 69 -0.39 -6.60 -11.62
N SER A 70 -1.46 -6.79 -10.90
CA SER A 70 -1.45 -7.00 -9.45
C SER A 70 -2.14 -8.30 -9.10
N TYR A 71 -1.63 -8.96 -8.06
CA TYR A 71 -2.19 -10.20 -7.56
C TYR A 71 -2.30 -10.14 -6.05
N VAL A 72 -3.48 -10.45 -5.54
CA VAL A 72 -3.79 -10.47 -4.11
C VAL A 72 -2.94 -11.54 -3.42
N GLN A 73 -2.21 -11.14 -2.39
CA GLN A 73 -1.35 -12.00 -1.58
C GLN A 73 -1.99 -12.32 -0.23
N VAL A 74 -2.72 -11.36 0.35
CA VAL A 74 -3.47 -11.53 1.59
C VAL A 74 -4.84 -10.91 1.40
N TYR A 75 -5.86 -11.67 1.76
CA TYR A 75 -7.26 -11.25 1.80
C TYR A 75 -7.87 -11.75 3.10
N ASP A 76 -7.92 -10.90 4.10
CA ASP A 76 -8.38 -11.21 5.46
C ASP A 76 -9.38 -10.13 5.92
N PRO A 77 -10.66 -10.25 5.48
CA PRO A 77 -11.68 -9.27 5.83
C PRO A 77 -12.04 -9.32 7.34
N PRO A 78 -12.27 -8.16 7.98
CA PRO A 78 -12.12 -6.80 7.45
C PRO A 78 -10.75 -6.18 7.75
N HIS A 79 -9.70 -6.99 8.00
CA HIS A 79 -8.46 -6.52 8.63
C HIS A 79 -7.32 -6.28 7.66
N ARG A 80 -7.19 -7.08 6.59
CA ARG A 80 -5.98 -7.00 5.78
C ARG A 80 -6.22 -7.26 4.29
N PHE A 81 -5.72 -6.34 3.46
CA PHE A 81 -5.68 -6.48 2.01
C PHE A 81 -4.29 -6.12 1.50
N ILE A 82 -3.57 -7.12 0.95
CA ILE A 82 -2.21 -6.96 0.44
C ILE A 82 -2.12 -7.54 -0.97
N TRP A 83 -1.47 -6.82 -1.87
CA TRP A 83 -1.25 -7.26 -3.24
C TRP A 83 0.19 -7.02 -3.69
N LEU A 84 0.65 -7.83 -4.64
CA LEU A 84 1.92 -7.66 -5.34
C LEU A 84 1.63 -7.06 -6.71
N SER A 85 2.18 -5.86 -6.97
CA SER A 85 2.02 -5.12 -8.22
C SER A 85 3.33 -5.13 -9.00
N GLY A 86 3.28 -5.51 -10.26
CA GLY A 86 4.44 -5.58 -11.14
C GLY A 86 4.16 -5.10 -12.55
N PRO A 87 5.19 -5.10 -13.43
CA PRO A 87 5.03 -4.74 -14.83
C PRO A 87 3.94 -5.58 -15.51
N GLY A 88 3.13 -4.97 -16.38
CA GLY A 88 1.98 -5.61 -17.01
C GLY A 88 2.27 -6.87 -17.82
N PHE A 89 3.51 -7.12 -18.17
CA PHE A 89 3.98 -8.28 -18.96
C PHE A 89 4.64 -9.38 -18.12
N LYS A 90 4.86 -9.17 -16.82
CA LYS A 90 5.50 -10.16 -15.92
C LYS A 90 4.57 -10.58 -14.80
N LYS A 91 4.59 -11.87 -14.50
CA LYS A 91 3.93 -12.42 -13.30
C LYS A 91 4.81 -12.23 -12.06
N PRO A 92 4.23 -12.27 -10.85
CA PRO A 92 5.01 -12.34 -9.61
C PRO A 92 6.12 -13.43 -9.71
N PRO A 93 7.26 -13.23 -9.02
CA PRO A 93 7.45 -12.37 -7.85
C PRO A 93 7.96 -10.96 -8.16
N PHE A 94 7.82 -10.44 -9.36
CA PHE A 94 8.37 -9.13 -9.73
C PHE A 94 7.42 -8.00 -9.39
N GLY A 95 7.90 -6.97 -8.69
CA GLY A 95 7.13 -5.78 -8.41
C GLY A 95 7.25 -5.29 -6.97
N GLN A 96 6.27 -4.50 -6.57
CA GLN A 96 6.15 -3.88 -5.26
C GLN A 96 5.01 -4.52 -4.49
N LEU A 97 5.21 -4.81 -3.22
CA LEU A 97 4.15 -5.23 -2.33
C LEU A 97 3.47 -3.97 -1.76
N TRP A 98 2.17 -3.89 -1.94
CA TRP A 98 1.31 -2.83 -1.43
C TRP A 98 0.22 -3.42 -0.57
N GLY A 99 -0.29 -2.64 0.39
CA GLY A 99 -1.42 -3.12 1.16
C GLY A 99 -1.89 -2.19 2.23
N PHE A 100 -2.96 -2.64 2.87
CA PHE A 100 -3.58 -2.02 4.03
C PHE A 100 -3.72 -3.04 5.14
N ASP A 101 -3.39 -2.62 6.35
CA ASP A 101 -3.66 -3.31 7.61
C ASP A 101 -4.59 -2.42 8.43
N LEU A 102 -5.75 -2.95 8.81
CA LEU A 102 -6.81 -2.22 9.49
C LEU A 102 -7.04 -2.84 10.86
N GLN A 103 -6.83 -2.06 11.90
CA GLN A 103 -7.04 -2.46 13.27
C GLN A 103 -8.19 -1.66 13.86
N PRO A 104 -9.34 -2.27 14.17
CA PRO A 104 -10.43 -1.57 14.83
C PRO A 104 -9.97 -1.13 16.23
N MET A 105 -10.16 0.15 16.53
CA MET A 105 -9.89 0.72 17.85
C MET A 105 -11.16 0.74 18.69
N ASP A 106 -12.28 1.03 18.03
CA ASP A 106 -13.64 0.91 18.55
C ASP A 106 -14.63 0.75 17.39
N ALA A 107 -15.94 0.84 17.67
CA ALA A 107 -16.99 0.67 16.66
C ALA A 107 -17.02 1.77 15.59
N ARG A 108 -16.31 2.88 15.78
CA ARG A 108 -16.34 4.07 14.91
C ARG A 108 -14.97 4.55 14.49
N ALA A 109 -13.88 3.91 14.94
CA ALA A 109 -12.53 4.33 14.62
C ALA A 109 -11.63 3.14 14.33
N THR A 110 -10.83 3.28 13.30
CA THR A 110 -9.89 2.26 12.82
C THR A 110 -8.50 2.86 12.65
N LEU A 111 -7.50 2.20 13.20
CA LEU A 111 -6.11 2.50 12.92
C LEU A 111 -5.74 1.83 11.60
N VAL A 112 -5.41 2.64 10.60
CA VAL A 112 -5.09 2.19 9.24
C VAL A 112 -3.60 2.34 8.98
N SER A 113 -2.96 1.26 8.62
CA SER A 113 -1.56 1.25 8.15
C SER A 113 -1.54 0.94 6.66
N HIS A 114 -1.13 1.92 5.85
CA HIS A 114 -0.85 1.76 4.42
C HIS A 114 0.62 1.43 4.26
N LEU A 115 0.92 0.30 3.61
CA LEU A 115 2.28 -0.22 3.51
C LEU A 115 2.73 -0.36 2.05
N MET A 116 4.02 -0.13 1.82
CA MET A 116 4.72 -0.48 0.59
C MET A 116 6.06 -1.15 0.91
N ARG A 117 6.39 -2.20 0.17
CA ARG A 117 7.68 -2.89 0.26
C ARG A 117 8.17 -3.31 -1.13
N TRP A 118 9.44 -3.16 -1.35
CA TRP A 118 10.10 -3.70 -2.54
C TRP A 118 10.67 -5.10 -2.28
N PRO A 119 9.97 -6.17 -2.70
CA PRO A 119 10.39 -7.53 -2.39
C PRO A 119 11.51 -8.06 -3.29
N LEU A 120 11.94 -7.31 -4.31
CA LEU A 120 12.71 -7.89 -5.41
C LEU A 120 14.11 -7.37 -5.61
N MET A 121 14.47 -6.25 -5.02
CA MET A 121 15.83 -5.75 -5.09
C MET A 121 16.40 -5.68 -3.68
N PRO A 122 17.24 -6.67 -3.31
CA PRO A 122 18.16 -6.45 -2.22
C PRO A 122 19.02 -5.29 -2.66
N VAL A 123 18.82 -4.15 -2.04
CA VAL A 123 19.69 -3.00 -2.31
C VAL A 123 20.90 -3.17 -1.40
N PRO A 124 22.12 -3.15 -1.95
CA PRO A 124 23.29 -3.05 -1.12
C PRO A 124 23.21 -1.80 -0.26
N GLU A 125 23.45 -1.92 1.03
CA GLU A 125 23.51 -0.78 1.97
C GLU A 125 24.76 0.11 1.67
N ILE A 126 25.19 0.17 0.41
CA ILE A 126 26.42 0.85 -0.04
C ILE A 126 26.01 2.10 -0.82
N PRO A 127 26.53 3.29 -0.50
CA PRO A 127 26.40 4.46 -1.37
C PRO A 127 26.99 4.15 -2.77
N PRO A 128 26.31 4.56 -3.86
CA PRO A 128 25.16 5.48 -3.97
C PRO A 128 23.78 4.81 -3.97
N PHE A 129 23.69 3.48 -3.83
CA PHE A 129 22.44 2.75 -3.95
C PHE A 129 21.45 3.06 -2.83
N SER A 130 21.95 3.22 -1.59
CA SER A 130 21.11 3.63 -0.45
C SER A 130 20.42 4.97 -0.70
N TRP A 131 21.13 5.94 -1.31
CA TRP A 131 20.59 7.26 -1.62
C TRP A 131 19.45 7.20 -2.68
N VAL A 132 19.59 6.36 -3.72
CA VAL A 132 18.53 6.16 -4.73
C VAL A 132 17.29 5.56 -4.10
N VAL A 133 17.48 4.58 -3.21
CA VAL A 133 16.36 3.94 -2.49
C VAL A 133 15.67 4.91 -1.56
N GLU A 134 16.41 5.67 -0.75
CA GLU A 134 15.84 6.67 0.14
C GLU A 134 15.05 7.73 -0.62
N ARG A 135 15.54 8.16 -1.77
CA ARG A 135 14.84 9.11 -2.63
C ARG A 135 13.54 8.52 -3.19
N GLY A 136 13.58 7.25 -3.62
CA GLY A 136 12.38 6.52 -4.06
C GLY A 136 11.36 6.36 -2.94
N LEU A 137 11.81 5.95 -1.74
CA LEU A 137 10.92 5.82 -0.57
C LEU A 137 10.30 7.16 -0.14
N LYS A 138 11.06 8.27 -0.20
CA LYS A 138 10.51 9.60 0.07
C LYS A 138 9.46 10.03 -0.96
N HIS A 139 9.65 9.66 -2.22
CA HIS A 139 8.65 9.90 -3.26
C HIS A 139 7.36 9.13 -2.95
N GLU A 140 7.48 7.83 -2.66
CA GLU A 140 6.33 6.99 -2.31
C GLU A 140 5.62 7.48 -1.03
N LEU A 141 6.36 7.92 -0.04
CA LEU A 141 5.78 8.51 1.17
C LEU A 141 4.89 9.71 0.87
N ASN A 142 5.32 10.60 -0.03
CA ASN A 142 4.51 11.75 -0.45
C ASN A 142 3.20 11.35 -1.14
N ASN A 143 3.18 10.16 -1.77
CA ASN A 143 1.99 9.59 -2.39
C ASN A 143 1.10 8.83 -1.39
N MET A 144 1.69 8.22 -0.37
CA MET A 144 0.98 7.39 0.61
C MET A 144 0.19 8.21 1.63
N LYS A 145 0.71 9.38 2.06
CA LYS A 145 0.00 10.26 3.00
C LYS A 145 -1.36 10.72 2.45
N PRO A 146 -1.45 11.29 1.23
CA PRO A 146 -2.73 11.66 0.63
C PRO A 146 -3.68 10.47 0.45
N THR A 147 -3.18 9.25 0.29
CA THR A 147 -4.01 8.04 0.19
C THR A 147 -4.87 7.83 1.43
N LEU A 148 -4.33 8.05 2.65
CA LEU A 148 -5.12 7.93 3.88
C LEU A 148 -6.20 9.01 4.00
N TYR A 149 -5.91 10.24 3.57
CA TYR A 149 -6.93 11.30 3.52
C TYR A 149 -8.01 11.01 2.47
N ASN A 150 -7.64 10.47 1.32
CA ASN A 150 -8.60 10.06 0.30
C ASN A 150 -9.46 8.89 0.80
N LEU A 151 -8.88 7.93 1.52
CA LEU A 151 -9.62 6.83 2.13
C LEU A 151 -10.68 7.36 3.12
N ALA A 152 -10.29 8.25 4.01
CA ALA A 152 -11.21 8.89 4.94
C ALA A 152 -12.34 9.63 4.19
N LYS A 153 -12.01 10.41 3.16
CA LYS A 153 -12.99 11.12 2.33
C LYS A 153 -13.97 10.15 1.63
N LEU A 154 -13.48 9.05 1.09
CA LEU A 154 -14.32 8.03 0.45
C LEU A 154 -15.26 7.32 1.44
N ALA A 155 -14.87 7.25 2.70
CA ALA A 155 -15.67 6.71 3.80
C ALA A 155 -16.60 7.76 4.45
N ASN A 156 -16.61 9.01 3.98
CA ASN A 156 -17.24 10.16 4.65
C ASN A 156 -16.78 10.30 6.12
N ALA A 157 -15.49 10.18 6.34
CA ALA A 157 -14.83 10.16 7.64
C ALA A 157 -13.65 11.14 7.66
N GLU A 158 -13.00 11.26 8.82
CA GLU A 158 -11.86 12.14 9.03
C GLU A 158 -10.64 11.37 9.54
N VAL A 159 -9.44 11.90 9.25
CA VAL A 159 -8.19 11.45 9.86
C VAL A 159 -7.99 12.23 11.15
N ILE A 160 -7.79 11.53 12.26
CA ILE A 160 -7.55 12.14 13.57
C ILE A 160 -6.05 12.18 13.86
N GLY A 161 -5.57 13.36 14.25
CA GLY A 161 -4.17 13.57 14.62
C GLY A 161 -3.20 13.49 13.46
N ASP A 162 -1.92 13.36 13.79
CA ASP A 162 -0.85 13.32 12.80
C ASP A 162 -0.62 11.91 12.27
N LEU A 163 -0.30 11.83 10.98
CA LEU A 163 0.11 10.57 10.35
C LEU A 163 1.50 10.16 10.84
N GLN A 164 1.62 8.93 11.29
CA GLN A 164 2.90 8.33 11.66
C GLN A 164 3.55 7.70 10.43
N VAL A 165 4.88 7.83 10.33
CA VAL A 165 5.66 7.27 9.23
C VAL A 165 6.75 6.39 9.79
N GLU A 166 6.84 5.18 9.26
CA GLU A 166 7.88 4.22 9.60
C GLU A 166 8.62 3.81 8.33
N PHE A 167 9.96 3.87 8.39
CA PHE A 167 10.84 3.26 7.40
C PHE A 167 11.49 2.03 8.03
N ASP A 168 11.46 0.90 7.35
CA ASP A 168 12.04 -0.33 7.84
C ASP A 168 12.76 -1.09 6.72
N TRP A 169 13.66 -1.99 7.15
CA TRP A 169 14.36 -2.93 6.29
C TRP A 169 13.94 -4.35 6.71
N CYS A 170 12.91 -4.87 6.05
CA CYS A 170 12.32 -6.16 6.39
C CYS A 170 13.06 -7.33 5.75
N GLU A 171 13.22 -8.45 6.46
CA GLU A 171 13.66 -9.69 5.86
C GLU A 171 12.57 -10.30 4.97
N ARG A 172 12.99 -11.08 3.96
CA ARG A 172 12.09 -11.65 2.94
C ARG A 172 10.95 -12.50 3.52
N THR A 173 11.17 -13.12 4.67
CA THR A 173 10.26 -14.07 5.33
C THR A 173 9.43 -13.46 6.45
N SER A 174 9.69 -12.21 6.83
CA SER A 174 8.90 -11.58 7.90
C SER A 174 7.52 -11.20 7.37
N PRO A 175 6.42 -11.69 7.96
CA PRO A 175 5.11 -11.13 7.72
C PRO A 175 5.16 -9.66 8.11
N CYS A 176 4.76 -8.80 7.18
CA CYS A 176 4.67 -7.35 7.43
C CYS A 176 3.69 -7.15 8.58
N GLY A 177 4.16 -6.71 9.74
CA GLY A 177 3.31 -6.52 10.92
C GLY A 177 3.87 -6.98 12.26
N GLN A 178 4.99 -7.70 12.32
CA GLN A 178 5.66 -7.95 13.60
C GLN A 178 6.63 -6.82 13.91
N ARG A 179 6.22 -6.01 14.86
CA ARG A 179 6.83 -4.76 15.32
C ARG A 179 8.27 -4.92 15.80
N ARG A 180 9.19 -4.12 15.25
CA ARG A 180 10.16 -3.41 16.08
C ARG A 180 9.91 -1.91 15.88
N ARG A 181 9.42 -1.27 16.92
CA ARG A 181 9.23 0.18 16.97
C ARG A 181 10.59 0.85 17.02
N THR A 182 10.89 1.66 16.02
CA THR A 182 11.82 2.78 16.16
C THR A 182 11.05 4.01 15.72
N LEU A 183 10.56 4.76 16.69
CA LEU A 183 9.94 6.07 16.46
C LEU A 183 11.05 7.02 16.02
N VAL A 184 10.99 7.50 14.81
CA VAL A 184 11.72 8.69 14.39
C VAL A 184 10.71 9.83 14.41
N GLN A 185 10.83 10.69 15.43
CA GLN A 185 10.17 12.00 15.43
C GLN A 185 10.81 12.85 14.33
N ALA A 186 9.99 13.38 13.44
CA ALA A 186 10.34 14.42 12.49
C ALA A 186 9.57 15.69 12.82
#